data_2d2da668409f40b6cbca0ed15594c5db
#
_entry.id   2d2da668409f40b6cbca0ed15594c5db
#
_cell.length_a   1.000
_cell.length_b   1.000
_cell.length_c   1.000
_cell.angle_alpha   90.00
_cell.angle_beta   90.00
_cell.angle_gamma   90.00
#
_symmetry.space_group_name_H-M   'P 1'
#
loop_
_entity.id
_entity.type
_entity.pdbx_description
1 polymer ?
#
loop_
_entity_poly.entity_id
_entity_poly.type
_entity_poly.pdbx_seq_one_letter_code
_entity_poly.pdbx_strand_id
1 'polypeptide(L)'
;EFRSLARKWINANAPKEFEQELSKSSLGRIRLAKHDMVEVGKAWQKKKSDGGWACLHWPKEYGGRGATPIERVIWQQEEGVYGKLTQPFQIGEGMCGPTVMAWGSEEAKRRYLPKLASGEEIWCQLFSEPSAGSDVAGLRTRAEKKGDNWVVNGQKIWTSGAHYSDYGLLIARTDPNVPKHKGLTMFFLDMKSPGVEVRPIKQANGMQEFNEVYFTDVVIPDSQR
;
A
#
# COMPACT_ATOMS: atom_id res chain seq x y z
N GLU A 1 -5.61 15.08 26.89
CA GLU A 1 -5.90 16.12 25.88
C GLU A 1 -6.05 15.53 24.48
N PHE A 2 -5.05 14.81 23.94
CA PHE A 2 -5.09 14.20 22.60
C PHE A 2 -6.31 13.27 22.40
N ARG A 3 -6.60 12.38 23.36
CA ARG A 3 -7.77 11.48 23.32
C ARG A 3 -9.09 12.23 23.13
N SER A 4 -9.27 13.32 23.85
CA SER A 4 -10.49 14.14 23.77
C SER A 4 -10.64 14.79 22.39
N LEU A 5 -9.53 15.27 21.81
CA LEU A 5 -9.49 15.83 20.45
C LEU A 5 -9.83 14.77 19.40
N ALA A 6 -9.17 13.59 19.48
CA ALA A 6 -9.41 12.48 18.58
C ALA A 6 -10.88 12.03 18.61
N ARG A 7 -11.41 11.78 19.81
CA ARG A 7 -12.81 11.37 20.02
C ARG A 7 -13.80 12.39 19.47
N LYS A 8 -13.59 13.68 19.75
CA LYS A 8 -14.45 14.75 19.23
C LYS A 8 -14.46 14.76 17.71
N TRP A 9 -13.27 14.65 17.08
CA TRP A 9 -13.16 14.65 15.63
C TRP A 9 -13.82 13.42 15.02
N ILE A 10 -13.57 12.22 15.55
CA ILE A 10 -14.17 10.97 15.06
C ILE A 10 -15.68 11.01 15.18
N ASN A 11 -16.22 11.45 16.33
CA ASN A 11 -17.66 11.57 16.54
C ASN A 11 -18.35 12.50 15.53
N ALA A 12 -17.64 13.53 15.08
CA ALA A 12 -18.16 14.48 14.10
C ALA A 12 -18.03 14.01 12.64
N ASN A 13 -17.08 13.12 12.36
CA ASN A 13 -16.66 12.81 10.97
C ASN A 13 -16.80 11.35 10.55
N ALA A 14 -16.86 10.40 11.49
CA ALA A 14 -16.92 8.98 11.19
C ALA A 14 -18.18 8.60 10.40
N PRO A 15 -18.07 7.65 9.45
CA PRO A 15 -19.17 7.17 8.62
C PRO A 15 -20.07 6.21 9.43
N LYS A 16 -20.90 6.77 10.29
CA LYS A 16 -21.73 6.06 11.27
C LYS A 16 -22.72 5.08 10.64
N GLU A 17 -23.12 5.35 9.42
CA GLU A 17 -23.98 4.47 8.62
C GLU A 17 -23.41 3.05 8.45
N PHE A 18 -22.08 2.89 8.49
CA PHE A 18 -21.41 1.59 8.36
C PHE A 18 -21.04 0.94 9.70
N GLU A 19 -21.26 1.62 10.86
CA GLU A 19 -20.80 1.16 12.16
C GLU A 19 -21.30 -0.24 12.50
N GLN A 20 -22.58 -0.53 12.24
CA GLN A 20 -23.16 -1.84 12.53
C GLN A 20 -22.57 -2.96 11.68
N GLU A 21 -22.32 -2.73 10.38
CA GLU A 21 -21.69 -3.72 9.50
C GLU A 21 -20.23 -3.96 9.87
N LEU A 22 -19.50 -2.88 10.14
CA LEU A 22 -18.11 -2.95 10.59
C LEU A 22 -17.97 -3.68 11.93
N SER A 23 -18.89 -3.46 12.88
CA SER A 23 -18.90 -4.15 14.18
C SER A 23 -19.09 -5.67 14.05
N LYS A 24 -19.91 -6.11 13.10
CA LYS A 24 -20.18 -7.53 12.83
C LYS A 24 -19.08 -8.21 12.03
N SER A 25 -18.22 -7.45 11.36
CA SER A 25 -17.14 -7.99 10.54
C SER A 25 -16.02 -8.55 11.41
N SER A 26 -15.58 -9.77 11.13
CA SER A 26 -14.36 -10.34 11.74
C SER A 26 -13.11 -9.89 10.97
N LEU A 27 -11.93 -9.98 11.62
CA LEU A 27 -10.63 -9.80 10.96
C LEU A 27 -10.56 -10.68 9.71
N GLY A 28 -10.23 -10.09 8.57
CA GLY A 28 -10.12 -10.77 7.28
C GLY A 28 -11.46 -11.01 6.55
N ARG A 29 -12.59 -10.49 7.04
CA ARG A 29 -13.89 -10.56 6.36
C ARG A 29 -14.67 -9.27 6.54
N ILE A 30 -14.05 -8.15 6.18
CA ILE A 30 -14.77 -6.87 6.20
C ILE A 30 -15.56 -6.78 4.89
N ARG A 31 -16.89 -6.79 5.00
CA ARG A 31 -17.79 -6.62 3.86
C ARG A 31 -18.88 -5.61 4.22
N LEU A 32 -19.11 -4.72 3.31
CA LEU A 32 -20.26 -3.82 3.31
C LEU A 32 -21.29 -4.40 2.33
N ALA A 33 -22.53 -4.58 2.76
CA ALA A 33 -23.54 -5.32 1.98
C ALA A 33 -23.88 -4.68 0.64
N LYS A 34 -23.81 -3.34 0.56
CA LYS A 34 -24.26 -2.56 -0.61
C LYS A 34 -23.21 -1.58 -1.14
N HIS A 35 -22.00 -1.61 -0.59
CA HIS A 35 -20.96 -0.63 -0.90
C HIS A 35 -19.62 -1.29 -1.15
N ASP A 36 -18.84 -0.73 -2.07
CA ASP A 36 -17.46 -1.13 -2.26
C ASP A 36 -16.61 -0.67 -1.07
N MET A 37 -15.92 -1.63 -0.46
CA MET A 37 -15.09 -1.40 0.72
C MET A 37 -13.93 -0.43 0.44
N VAL A 38 -13.36 -0.48 -0.77
CA VAL A 38 -12.24 0.39 -1.17
C VAL A 38 -12.72 1.82 -1.34
N GLU A 39 -13.89 2.02 -1.97
CA GLU A 39 -14.47 3.36 -2.15
C GLU A 39 -14.82 4.02 -0.80
N VAL A 40 -15.49 3.27 0.09
CA VAL A 40 -15.80 3.78 1.44
C VAL A 40 -14.53 4.06 2.22
N GLY A 41 -13.53 3.17 2.10
CA GLY A 41 -12.20 3.36 2.69
C GLY A 41 -11.51 4.62 2.17
N LYS A 42 -11.53 4.86 0.85
CA LYS A 42 -10.96 6.08 0.24
C LYS A 42 -11.65 7.35 0.78
N ALA A 43 -12.97 7.34 0.87
CA ALA A 43 -13.73 8.47 1.41
C ALA A 43 -13.36 8.76 2.88
N TRP A 44 -13.21 7.72 3.71
CA TRP A 44 -12.79 7.87 5.11
C TRP A 44 -11.33 8.33 5.20
N GLN A 45 -10.43 7.74 4.43
CA GLN A 45 -9.00 8.11 4.41
C GLN A 45 -8.80 9.56 3.96
N LYS A 46 -9.50 9.98 2.91
CA LYS A 46 -9.47 11.37 2.46
C LYS A 46 -9.94 12.33 3.56
N LYS A 47 -11.05 12.02 4.22
CA LYS A 47 -11.58 12.84 5.32
C LYS A 47 -10.57 12.95 6.47
N LYS A 48 -9.88 11.85 6.83
CA LYS A 48 -8.79 11.87 7.80
C LYS A 48 -7.62 12.74 7.33
N SER A 49 -7.24 12.62 6.07
CA SER A 49 -6.16 13.42 5.49
C SER A 49 -6.48 14.91 5.53
N ASP A 50 -7.66 15.30 5.08
CA ASP A 50 -8.13 16.69 5.10
C ASP A 50 -8.19 17.27 6.53
N GLY A 51 -8.48 16.42 7.52
CA GLY A 51 -8.51 16.78 8.95
C GLY A 51 -7.16 16.68 9.67
N GLY A 52 -6.09 16.27 8.99
CA GLY A 52 -4.76 16.04 9.58
C GLY A 52 -4.71 14.83 10.53
N TRP A 53 -5.51 13.78 10.27
CA TRP A 53 -5.58 12.54 11.05
C TRP A 53 -5.16 11.29 10.28
N ALA A 54 -4.76 11.43 9.01
CA ALA A 54 -4.15 10.35 8.25
C ALA A 54 -2.66 10.20 8.61
N CYS A 55 -2.11 9.00 8.42
CA CYS A 55 -0.66 8.73 8.58
C CYS A 55 -0.03 9.41 9.80
N LEU A 56 -0.67 9.37 10.96
CA LEU A 56 -0.36 10.18 12.14
C LEU A 56 1.13 10.24 12.50
N HIS A 57 1.87 9.14 12.32
CA HIS A 57 3.29 9.02 12.66
C HIS A 57 4.25 9.57 11.60
N TRP A 58 3.73 9.88 10.40
CA TRP A 58 4.56 10.46 9.35
C TRP A 58 4.92 11.92 9.66
N PRO A 59 6.03 12.42 9.10
CA PRO A 59 6.34 13.86 9.13
C PRO A 59 5.21 14.70 8.54
N LYS A 60 5.04 15.91 9.06
CA LYS A 60 3.99 16.83 8.61
C LYS A 60 4.12 17.20 7.15
N GLU A 61 5.34 17.32 6.66
CA GLU A 61 5.66 17.64 5.26
C GLU A 61 5.16 16.58 4.26
N TYR A 62 4.91 15.34 4.72
CA TYR A 62 4.39 14.23 3.90
C TYR A 62 2.94 13.86 4.23
N GLY A 63 2.20 14.78 4.86
CA GLY A 63 0.78 14.59 5.16
C GLY A 63 0.49 13.89 6.49
N GLY A 64 1.52 13.62 7.30
CA GLY A 64 1.36 13.10 8.66
C GLY A 64 1.18 14.21 9.69
N ARG A 65 1.17 13.80 10.96
CA ARG A 65 1.01 14.70 12.11
C ARG A 65 2.28 14.77 12.98
N GLY A 66 3.26 13.89 12.76
CA GLY A 66 4.42 13.72 13.64
C GLY A 66 4.02 13.21 15.02
N ALA A 67 2.92 12.44 15.09
CA ALA A 67 2.37 11.94 16.36
C ALA A 67 3.30 10.92 17.02
N THR A 68 3.33 10.96 18.35
CA THR A 68 4.06 10.00 19.16
C THR A 68 3.44 8.60 19.08
N PRO A 69 4.19 7.54 19.41
CA PRO A 69 3.64 6.18 19.45
C PRO A 69 2.40 6.05 20.34
N ILE A 70 2.36 6.74 21.48
CA ILE A 70 1.20 6.68 22.38
C ILE A 70 -0.04 7.40 21.79
N GLU A 71 0.15 8.50 21.09
CA GLU A 71 -0.94 9.18 20.39
C GLU A 71 -1.52 8.32 19.27
N ARG A 72 -0.66 7.56 18.56
CA ARG A 72 -1.09 6.58 17.56
C ARG A 72 -1.94 5.46 18.17
N VAL A 73 -1.53 4.92 19.32
CA VAL A 73 -2.33 3.92 20.05
C VAL A 73 -3.67 4.50 20.49
N ILE A 74 -3.67 5.72 21.03
CA ILE A 74 -4.89 6.40 21.44
C ILE A 74 -5.84 6.58 20.24
N TRP A 75 -5.31 7.03 19.09
CA TRP A 75 -6.10 7.16 17.88
C TRP A 75 -6.75 5.84 17.46
N GLN A 76 -5.97 4.74 17.42
CA GLN A 76 -6.48 3.43 17.05
C GLN A 76 -7.62 2.95 17.96
N GLN A 77 -7.52 3.24 19.27
CA GLN A 77 -8.57 2.92 20.23
C GLN A 77 -9.85 3.74 19.98
N GLU A 78 -9.71 5.04 19.70
CA GLU A 78 -10.85 5.92 19.46
C GLU A 78 -11.48 5.71 18.08
N GLU A 79 -10.66 5.42 17.04
CA GLU A 79 -11.16 5.11 15.70
C GLU A 79 -11.99 3.82 15.70
N GLY A 80 -11.62 2.84 16.56
CA GLY A 80 -12.42 1.65 16.85
C GLY A 80 -12.76 0.87 15.58
N VAL A 81 -14.05 0.62 15.35
CA VAL A 81 -14.53 -0.17 14.20
C VAL A 81 -14.25 0.48 12.86
N TYR A 82 -14.18 1.80 12.79
CA TYR A 82 -13.89 2.55 11.56
C TYR A 82 -12.46 2.33 11.07
N GLY A 83 -11.53 1.96 11.96
CA GLY A 83 -10.17 1.57 11.59
C GLY A 83 -10.12 0.40 10.61
N LYS A 84 -11.17 -0.42 10.50
CA LYS A 84 -11.28 -1.49 9.50
C LYS A 84 -11.33 -0.95 8.07
N LEU A 85 -11.85 0.26 7.86
CA LEU A 85 -11.88 0.93 6.56
C LEU A 85 -10.48 1.32 6.05
N THR A 86 -9.46 1.26 6.90
CA THR A 86 -8.08 1.57 6.51
C THR A 86 -7.33 0.36 5.92
N GLN A 87 -7.95 -0.82 5.89
CA GLN A 87 -7.32 -2.05 5.40
C GLN A 87 -6.67 -1.91 4.00
N PRO A 88 -7.30 -1.26 3.00
CA PRO A 88 -6.70 -1.11 1.68
C PRO A 88 -5.39 -0.29 1.67
N PHE A 89 -5.17 0.58 2.67
CA PHE A 89 -4.03 1.49 2.73
C PHE A 89 -2.87 0.98 3.57
N GLN A 90 -3.06 -0.10 4.35
CA GLN A 90 -2.08 -0.56 5.35
C GLN A 90 -0.69 -0.87 4.75
N ILE A 91 -0.64 -1.48 3.56
CA ILE A 91 0.63 -1.77 2.88
C ILE A 91 1.30 -0.48 2.44
N GLY A 92 0.54 0.43 1.82
CA GLY A 92 1.03 1.73 1.41
C GLY A 92 1.56 2.56 2.57
N GLU A 93 0.74 2.75 3.60
CA GLU A 93 1.08 3.59 4.76
C GLU A 93 2.16 2.99 5.66
N GLY A 94 2.14 1.66 5.84
CA GLY A 94 3.01 0.97 6.80
C GLY A 94 4.32 0.47 6.23
N MET A 95 4.42 0.28 4.92
CA MET A 95 5.58 -0.33 4.26
C MET A 95 6.10 0.53 3.10
N CYS A 96 5.29 0.81 2.09
CA CYS A 96 5.74 1.53 0.90
C CYS A 96 6.12 2.99 1.21
N GLY A 97 5.25 3.73 1.90
CA GLY A 97 5.49 5.12 2.28
C GLY A 97 6.75 5.30 3.11
N PRO A 98 6.97 4.55 4.21
CA PRO A 98 8.22 4.59 4.97
C PRO A 98 9.47 4.29 4.12
N THR A 99 9.37 3.36 3.17
CA THR A 99 10.48 3.07 2.24
C THR A 99 10.76 4.25 1.32
N VAL A 100 9.70 4.86 0.75
CA VAL A 100 9.84 6.08 -0.08
C VAL A 100 10.44 7.22 0.72
N MET A 101 10.00 7.43 1.97
CA MET A 101 10.57 8.48 2.84
C MET A 101 12.06 8.26 3.11
N ALA A 102 12.48 7.01 3.31
CA ALA A 102 13.87 6.70 3.65
C ALA A 102 14.81 6.73 2.44
N TRP A 103 14.35 6.30 1.26
CA TRP A 103 15.22 6.00 0.13
C TRP A 103 14.81 6.66 -1.19
N GLY A 104 13.60 7.19 -1.30
CA GLY A 104 13.14 7.88 -2.50
C GLY A 104 13.83 9.22 -2.72
N SER A 105 13.92 9.64 -3.98
CA SER A 105 14.32 10.99 -4.33
C SER A 105 13.33 12.02 -3.78
N GLU A 106 13.75 13.28 -3.63
CA GLU A 106 12.83 14.34 -3.19
C GLU A 106 11.65 14.55 -4.16
N GLU A 107 11.87 14.27 -5.43
CA GLU A 107 10.80 14.29 -6.44
C GLU A 107 9.79 13.16 -6.19
N ALA A 108 10.28 11.93 -5.97
CA ALA A 108 9.42 10.78 -5.65
C ALA A 108 8.63 11.01 -4.35
N LYS A 109 9.27 11.54 -3.30
CA LYS A 109 8.60 11.86 -2.03
C LYS A 109 7.45 12.85 -2.25
N ARG A 110 7.71 13.97 -2.95
CA ARG A 110 6.68 14.97 -3.27
C ARG A 110 5.57 14.44 -4.16
N ARG A 111 5.89 13.53 -5.09
CA ARG A 111 4.91 12.96 -6.02
C ARG A 111 3.99 11.93 -5.35
N TYR A 112 4.56 11.03 -4.55
CA TYR A 112 3.83 9.85 -4.11
C TYR A 112 3.28 9.95 -2.68
N LEU A 113 4.03 10.51 -1.73
CA LEU A 113 3.64 10.46 -0.32
C LEU A 113 2.32 11.18 0.00
N PRO A 114 2.02 12.39 -0.54
CA PRO A 114 0.75 13.03 -0.26
C PRO A 114 -0.47 12.24 -0.77
N LYS A 115 -0.36 11.64 -1.96
CA LYS A 115 -1.43 10.86 -2.56
C LYS A 115 -1.65 9.53 -1.84
N LEU A 116 -0.58 8.93 -1.36
CA LEU A 116 -0.64 7.73 -0.52
C LEU A 116 -1.29 8.05 0.84
N ALA A 117 -0.90 9.15 1.48
CA ALA A 117 -1.47 9.57 2.76
C ALA A 117 -2.96 9.92 2.66
N SER A 118 -3.39 10.53 1.56
CA SER A 118 -4.80 10.88 1.33
C SER A 118 -5.68 9.70 0.90
N GLY A 119 -5.06 8.56 0.52
CA GLY A 119 -5.78 7.43 -0.07
C GLY A 119 -6.20 7.64 -1.52
N GLU A 120 -5.73 8.70 -2.18
CA GLU A 120 -5.94 8.90 -3.63
C GLU A 120 -5.30 7.75 -4.41
N GLU A 121 -4.09 7.34 -4.03
CA GLU A 121 -3.38 6.20 -4.61
C GLU A 121 -3.21 5.08 -3.56
N ILE A 122 -3.64 3.87 -3.90
CA ILE A 122 -3.42 2.68 -3.10
C ILE A 122 -2.18 1.95 -3.62
N TRP A 123 -1.35 1.47 -2.69
CA TRP A 123 -0.09 0.82 -3.00
C TRP A 123 -0.02 -0.60 -2.47
N CYS A 124 0.53 -1.51 -3.29
CA CYS A 124 0.88 -2.88 -2.89
C CYS A 124 2.40 -3.10 -2.88
N GLN A 125 2.82 -4.22 -2.29
CA GLN A 125 4.22 -4.64 -2.22
C GLN A 125 4.45 -5.86 -3.10
N LEU A 126 5.30 -5.73 -4.12
CA LEU A 126 5.59 -6.75 -5.13
C LEU A 126 6.96 -7.40 -4.83
N PHE A 127 7.01 -8.24 -3.79
CA PHE A 127 8.27 -8.83 -3.30
C PHE A 127 8.33 -10.33 -3.53
N SER A 128 7.44 -11.10 -2.88
CA SER A 128 7.46 -12.57 -2.90
C SER A 128 7.25 -13.16 -4.29
N GLU A 129 7.94 -14.26 -4.56
CA GLU A 129 7.78 -15.08 -5.77
C GLU A 129 7.50 -16.53 -5.40
N PRO A 130 7.01 -17.38 -6.31
CA PRO A 130 6.79 -18.80 -6.02
C PRO A 130 8.02 -19.51 -5.45
N SER A 131 9.22 -19.06 -5.81
CA SER A 131 10.51 -19.62 -5.37
C SER A 131 11.26 -18.75 -4.35
N ALA A 132 10.73 -17.59 -3.95
CA ALA A 132 11.42 -16.63 -3.09
C ALA A 132 10.45 -15.94 -2.13
N GLY A 133 10.41 -16.39 -0.89
CA GLY A 133 9.65 -15.79 0.22
C GLY A 133 10.58 -15.14 1.23
N SER A 134 10.92 -15.85 2.32
CA SER A 134 11.84 -15.34 3.34
C SER A 134 13.23 -15.02 2.79
N ASP A 135 13.73 -15.80 1.83
CA ASP A 135 14.91 -15.45 1.04
C ASP A 135 14.50 -14.57 -0.15
N VAL A 136 14.12 -13.34 0.13
CA VAL A 136 13.69 -12.39 -0.91
C VAL A 136 14.80 -12.12 -1.93
N ALA A 137 16.07 -12.20 -1.53
CA ALA A 137 17.19 -12.02 -2.43
C ALA A 137 17.37 -13.16 -3.44
N GLY A 138 16.66 -14.28 -3.27
CA GLY A 138 16.56 -15.36 -4.26
C GLY A 138 15.57 -15.11 -5.40
N LEU A 139 14.95 -13.93 -5.46
CA LEU A 139 13.98 -13.55 -6.49
C LEU A 139 14.55 -13.62 -7.91
N ARG A 140 13.68 -13.94 -8.88
CA ARG A 140 14.01 -14.15 -10.31
C ARG A 140 13.37 -13.13 -11.25
N THR A 141 12.36 -12.38 -10.82
CA THR A 141 11.83 -11.26 -11.61
C THR A 141 13.00 -10.35 -11.98
N ARG A 142 13.22 -10.15 -13.28
CA ARG A 142 14.33 -9.39 -13.81
C ARG A 142 13.88 -8.05 -14.36
N ALA A 143 14.75 -7.05 -14.27
CA ALA A 143 14.59 -5.77 -14.92
C ALA A 143 15.87 -5.50 -15.74
N GLU A 144 15.71 -5.35 -17.04
CA GLU A 144 16.81 -5.11 -17.98
C GLU A 144 16.76 -3.66 -18.45
N LYS A 145 17.89 -2.95 -18.34
CA LYS A 145 17.94 -1.54 -18.77
C LYS A 145 17.97 -1.47 -20.31
N LYS A 146 17.05 -0.67 -20.88
CA LYS A 146 16.98 -0.37 -22.32
C LYS A 146 16.81 1.14 -22.51
N GLY A 147 17.91 1.84 -22.80
CA GLY A 147 17.96 3.29 -22.86
C GLY A 147 17.58 3.92 -21.51
N ASP A 148 16.59 4.80 -21.50
CA ASP A 148 16.07 5.47 -20.32
C ASP A 148 14.95 4.69 -19.60
N ASN A 149 14.73 3.44 -19.97
CA ASN A 149 13.71 2.59 -19.40
C ASN A 149 14.29 1.27 -18.90
N TRP A 150 13.49 0.59 -18.08
CA TRP A 150 13.69 -0.78 -17.64
C TRP A 150 12.57 -1.66 -18.19
N VAL A 151 12.90 -2.83 -18.70
CA VAL A 151 11.94 -3.84 -19.16
C VAL A 151 11.88 -4.95 -18.14
N VAL A 152 10.71 -5.16 -17.56
CA VAL A 152 10.49 -6.10 -16.45
C VAL A 152 9.76 -7.34 -16.95
N ASN A 153 10.29 -8.52 -16.58
CA ASN A 153 9.70 -9.83 -16.84
C ASN A 153 9.79 -10.69 -15.58
N GLY A 154 8.70 -11.38 -15.24
CA GLY A 154 8.65 -12.27 -14.08
C GLY A 154 7.28 -12.43 -13.48
N GLN A 155 7.25 -12.87 -12.21
CA GLN A 155 6.02 -13.14 -11.49
C GLN A 155 6.22 -12.81 -9.99
N LYS A 156 5.21 -12.19 -9.39
CA LYS A 156 5.07 -12.05 -7.95
C LYS A 156 3.84 -12.81 -7.46
N ILE A 157 3.86 -13.23 -6.19
CA ILE A 157 2.75 -13.96 -5.57
C ILE A 157 2.51 -13.48 -4.15
N TRP A 158 1.36 -13.78 -3.61
CA TRP A 158 0.90 -13.38 -2.27
C TRP A 158 0.82 -11.86 -2.10
N THR A 159 0.63 -11.14 -3.21
CA THR A 159 0.53 -9.68 -3.19
C THR A 159 -0.83 -9.25 -2.66
N SER A 160 -0.84 -8.68 -1.45
CA SER A 160 -2.07 -8.17 -0.83
C SER A 160 -2.62 -6.99 -1.60
N GLY A 161 -3.90 -7.07 -1.99
CA GLY A 161 -4.63 -5.94 -2.58
C GLY A 161 -4.19 -5.49 -3.97
N ALA A 162 -3.36 -6.26 -4.69
CA ALA A 162 -2.86 -5.86 -6.01
C ALA A 162 -3.98 -5.53 -7.02
N HIS A 163 -5.12 -6.21 -6.91
CA HIS A 163 -6.26 -6.05 -7.83
C HIS A 163 -6.99 -4.69 -7.71
N TYR A 164 -6.76 -3.94 -6.64
CA TYR A 164 -7.29 -2.58 -6.47
C TYR A 164 -6.19 -1.52 -6.25
N SER A 165 -4.92 -1.92 -6.31
CA SER A 165 -3.79 -0.99 -6.15
C SER A 165 -3.54 -0.18 -7.41
N ASP A 166 -3.20 1.09 -7.23
CA ASP A 166 -2.78 1.99 -8.30
C ASP A 166 -1.28 1.84 -8.59
N TYR A 167 -0.46 1.65 -7.54
CA TYR A 167 0.99 1.48 -7.63
C TYR A 167 1.47 0.25 -6.86
N GLY A 168 2.60 -0.31 -7.29
CA GLY A 168 3.33 -1.36 -6.60
C GLY A 168 4.78 -0.96 -6.32
N LEU A 169 5.26 -1.21 -5.10
CA LEU A 169 6.69 -1.16 -4.81
C LEU A 169 7.30 -2.49 -5.23
N LEU A 170 7.91 -2.50 -6.41
CA LEU A 170 8.47 -3.69 -7.04
C LEU A 170 9.95 -3.83 -6.71
N ILE A 171 10.38 -5.02 -6.26
CA ILE A 171 11.78 -5.41 -6.21
C ILE A 171 12.09 -6.41 -7.34
N ALA A 172 13.12 -6.11 -8.14
CA ALA A 172 13.54 -6.94 -9.27
C ALA A 172 15.07 -7.08 -9.33
N ARG A 173 15.54 -8.11 -10.02
CA ARG A 173 16.96 -8.35 -10.28
C ARG A 173 17.41 -7.53 -11.47
N THR A 174 18.34 -6.63 -11.23
CA THR A 174 18.95 -5.77 -12.27
C THR A 174 20.35 -6.20 -12.65
N ASP A 175 21.07 -6.91 -11.75
CA ASP A 175 22.38 -7.50 -12.05
C ASP A 175 22.46 -8.94 -11.53
N PRO A 176 22.52 -9.95 -12.42
CA PRO A 176 22.66 -11.34 -12.03
C PRO A 176 24.12 -11.77 -11.76
N ASN A 177 25.13 -10.92 -12.06
CA ASN A 177 26.55 -11.27 -12.02
C ASN A 177 27.22 -10.89 -10.69
N VAL A 178 26.48 -10.27 -9.77
CA VAL A 178 26.96 -9.87 -8.44
C VAL A 178 26.33 -10.74 -7.36
N PRO A 179 26.86 -10.74 -6.12
CA PRO A 179 26.19 -11.44 -5.01
C PRO A 179 24.72 -11.07 -4.91
N LYS A 180 23.85 -12.06 -4.65
CA LYS A 180 22.39 -11.95 -4.82
C LYS A 180 21.74 -10.71 -4.18
N HIS A 181 22.24 -10.28 -3.03
CA HIS A 181 21.73 -9.10 -2.31
C HIS A 181 22.13 -7.75 -2.95
N LYS A 182 23.20 -7.72 -3.78
CA LYS A 182 23.71 -6.50 -4.40
C LYS A 182 23.13 -6.25 -5.80
N GLY A 183 22.48 -7.23 -6.39
CA GLY A 183 21.92 -7.15 -7.75
C GLY A 183 20.42 -6.83 -7.79
N LEU A 184 19.87 -6.21 -6.76
CA LEU A 184 18.44 -5.91 -6.64
C LEU A 184 18.21 -4.41 -6.70
N THR A 185 17.10 -4.03 -7.32
CA THR A 185 16.64 -2.64 -7.41
C THR A 185 15.14 -2.56 -7.14
N MET A 186 14.70 -1.49 -6.51
CA MET A 186 13.28 -1.18 -6.31
C MET A 186 12.78 -0.22 -7.38
N PHE A 187 11.51 -0.40 -7.76
CA PHE A 187 10.83 0.43 -8.74
C PHE A 187 9.44 0.80 -8.27
N PHE A 188 8.98 1.98 -8.65
CA PHE A 188 7.59 2.40 -8.53
C PHE A 188 6.85 1.98 -9.79
N LEU A 189 6.06 0.93 -9.69
CA LEU A 189 5.32 0.36 -10.82
C LEU A 189 3.88 0.86 -10.83
N ASP A 190 3.46 1.50 -11.91
CA ASP A 190 2.04 1.72 -12.18
C ASP A 190 1.38 0.36 -12.50
N MET A 191 0.43 -0.07 -11.67
CA MET A 191 -0.23 -1.37 -11.79
C MET A 191 -1.12 -1.48 -13.04
N LYS A 192 -1.39 -0.36 -13.72
CA LYS A 192 -2.14 -0.30 -14.99
C LYS A 192 -1.24 -0.31 -16.23
N SER A 193 0.09 -0.41 -16.05
CA SER A 193 1.04 -0.48 -17.16
C SER A 193 0.75 -1.68 -18.07
N PRO A 194 0.89 -1.53 -19.39
CA PRO A 194 0.80 -2.65 -20.32
C PRO A 194 1.76 -3.77 -19.91
N GLY A 195 1.29 -5.03 -19.96
CA GLY A 195 2.06 -6.21 -19.58
C GLY A 195 1.96 -6.59 -18.11
N VAL A 196 1.30 -5.80 -17.26
CA VAL A 196 0.94 -6.18 -15.89
C VAL A 196 -0.38 -6.94 -15.91
N GLU A 197 -0.37 -8.17 -15.41
CA GLU A 197 -1.58 -8.99 -15.24
C GLU A 197 -1.74 -9.40 -13.79
N VAL A 198 -2.89 -9.09 -13.16
CA VAL A 198 -3.20 -9.42 -11.78
C VAL A 198 -4.26 -10.52 -11.73
N ARG A 199 -3.96 -11.61 -11.01
CA ARG A 199 -4.87 -12.76 -10.83
C ARG A 199 -5.14 -12.98 -9.34
N PRO A 200 -6.36 -12.70 -8.85
CA PRO A 200 -6.72 -12.97 -7.47
C PRO A 200 -6.65 -14.46 -7.11
N ILE A 201 -6.08 -14.78 -5.95
CA ILE A 201 -5.98 -16.14 -5.43
C ILE A 201 -7.20 -16.43 -4.56
N LYS A 202 -7.95 -17.48 -4.90
CA LYS A 202 -9.07 -17.94 -4.07
C LYS A 202 -8.53 -18.66 -2.84
N GLN A 203 -8.74 -18.07 -1.68
CA GLN A 203 -8.31 -18.59 -0.39
C GLN A 203 -9.32 -19.60 0.18
N ALA A 204 -8.88 -20.47 1.10
CA ALA A 204 -9.73 -21.48 1.74
C ALA A 204 -10.91 -20.88 2.53
N ASN A 205 -10.76 -19.64 3.03
CA ASN A 205 -11.84 -18.88 3.69
C ASN A 205 -12.83 -18.22 2.73
N GLY A 206 -12.66 -18.42 1.40
CA GLY A 206 -13.48 -17.85 0.33
C GLY A 206 -13.15 -16.40 -0.04
N MET A 207 -12.07 -15.82 0.52
CA MET A 207 -11.61 -14.49 0.18
C MET A 207 -10.61 -14.49 -0.99
N GLN A 208 -10.29 -13.31 -1.52
CA GLN A 208 -9.39 -13.10 -2.65
C GLN A 208 -8.49 -11.88 -2.41
N GLU A 209 -7.92 -11.78 -1.21
CA GLU A 209 -7.07 -10.64 -0.83
C GLU A 209 -5.68 -10.70 -1.44
N PHE A 210 -5.16 -11.93 -1.62
CA PHE A 210 -3.85 -12.16 -2.22
C PHE A 210 -3.95 -12.35 -3.72
N ASN A 211 -2.89 -11.98 -4.42
CA ASN A 211 -2.84 -12.04 -5.87
C ASN A 211 -1.51 -12.61 -6.37
N GLU A 212 -1.57 -13.28 -7.51
CA GLU A 212 -0.44 -13.44 -8.42
C GLU A 212 -0.36 -12.20 -9.32
N VAL A 213 0.83 -11.74 -9.61
CA VAL A 213 1.06 -10.61 -10.52
C VAL A 213 2.14 -11.01 -11.53
N TYR A 214 1.78 -11.01 -12.79
CA TYR A 214 2.67 -11.37 -13.90
C TYR A 214 3.14 -10.11 -14.62
N PHE A 215 4.38 -10.13 -15.06
CA PHE A 215 5.02 -9.07 -15.83
C PHE A 215 5.52 -9.63 -17.15
N THR A 216 5.03 -9.10 -18.26
CA THR A 216 5.45 -9.43 -19.62
C THR A 216 5.85 -8.15 -20.33
N ASP A 217 7.17 -7.96 -20.49
CA ASP A 217 7.78 -6.80 -21.13
C ASP A 217 7.27 -5.45 -20.60
N VAL A 218 7.03 -5.38 -19.29
CA VAL A 218 6.55 -4.14 -18.63
C VAL A 218 7.66 -3.09 -18.65
N VAL A 219 7.33 -1.92 -19.19
CA VAL A 219 8.28 -0.81 -19.31
C VAL A 219 8.13 0.15 -18.12
N ILE A 220 9.22 0.38 -17.41
CA ILE A 220 9.29 1.35 -16.29
C ILE A 220 10.36 2.39 -16.62
N PRO A 221 10.04 3.69 -16.60
CA PRO A 221 11.02 4.77 -16.75
C PRO A 221 12.11 4.73 -15.65
N ASP A 222 13.36 5.07 -15.99
CA ASP A 222 14.46 5.09 -15.00
C ASP A 222 14.20 6.09 -13.84
N SER A 223 13.39 7.11 -14.06
CA SER A 223 12.92 8.05 -13.03
C SER A 223 12.04 7.41 -11.95
N GLN A 224 11.50 6.23 -12.19
CA GLN A 224 10.68 5.46 -11.24
C GLN A 224 11.50 4.36 -10.51
N ARG A 225 12.81 4.48 -10.51
CA ARG A 225 13.76 3.60 -9.85
C ARG A 225 14.18 4.15 -8.47
#